data_e0722787a894d368c5bc342fea577f71
#
_entry.id   e0722787a894d368c5bc342fea577f71
#
_cell.length_a   1.000
_cell.length_b   1.000
_cell.length_c   1.000
_cell.angle_alpha   90.00
_cell.angle_beta   90.00
_cell.angle_gamma   90.00
#
_symmetry.space_group_name_H-M   'P 1'
#
loop_
_entity.id
_entity.type
_entity.pdbx_description
1 polymer ?
#
loop_
_entity_poly.entity_id
_entity_poly.type
_entity_poly.pdbx_seq_one_letter_code
_entity_poly.pdbx_strand_id
1 'polypeptide(L)'
;MIELVIVSRLLEYPDAALWQHQQEMFEAIAASKNLPKEDAHALGIFLRDLTTMDPLDAQAQYSELFDRGRATSLLLFEHVHGESRDRGQAMVDLLAQYEQHGLQLNSRELPDHLPLYLEYLAQLPQSEAVEGLKDIAPILALLSARLQQRESRSVSYTHLRATRHS
;
A
#
# COMPACT_ATOMS: atom_id res chain seq x y z
N MET A 1 5.04 -5.03 -14.32
CA MET A 1 5.24 -3.56 -14.15
C MET A 1 6.01 -3.32 -12.85
N ILE A 2 7.21 -2.82 -12.99
CA ILE A 2 8.07 -2.53 -11.82
C ILE A 2 7.45 -1.51 -10.87
N GLU A 3 6.66 -0.60 -11.39
CA GLU A 3 5.97 0.44 -10.62
C GLU A 3 5.06 -0.18 -9.55
N LEU A 4 4.39 -1.28 -9.87
CA LEU A 4 3.52 -1.98 -8.91
C LEU A 4 4.33 -2.67 -7.82
N VAL A 5 5.52 -3.17 -8.13
CA VAL A 5 6.43 -3.74 -7.12
C VAL A 5 6.87 -2.64 -6.15
N ILE A 6 7.22 -1.48 -6.66
CA ILE A 6 7.65 -0.33 -5.84
C ILE A 6 6.54 0.09 -4.89
N VAL A 7 5.32 0.29 -5.41
CA VAL A 7 4.17 0.69 -4.59
C VAL A 7 3.85 -0.39 -3.54
N SER A 8 3.92 -1.66 -3.94
CA SER A 8 3.73 -2.78 -3.01
C SER A 8 4.72 -2.70 -1.83
N ARG A 9 5.99 -2.47 -2.11
CA ARG A 9 7.02 -2.34 -1.07
C ARG A 9 6.77 -1.15 -0.14
N LEU A 10 6.32 -0.03 -0.70
CA LEU A 10 6.03 1.18 0.09
C LEU A 10 4.79 1.03 0.97
N LEU A 11 3.89 0.10 0.65
CA LEU A 11 2.70 -0.19 1.43
C LEU A 11 2.88 -1.33 2.43
N GLU A 12 4.04 -1.99 2.45
CA GLU A 12 4.37 -3.00 3.44
C GLU A 12 4.93 -2.36 4.72
N TYR A 13 4.88 -3.12 5.81
CA TYR A 13 5.52 -2.72 7.05
C TYR A 13 7.00 -2.46 6.80
N PRO A 14 7.53 -1.27 7.15
CA PRO A 14 8.91 -0.92 6.82
C PRO A 14 9.91 -1.80 7.56
N ASP A 15 10.77 -2.46 6.80
CA ASP A 15 11.83 -3.31 7.33
C ASP A 15 13.22 -2.84 6.87
N ALA A 16 14.26 -3.52 7.34
CA ALA A 16 15.64 -3.16 7.02
C ALA A 16 15.92 -3.17 5.51
N ALA A 17 15.24 -4.04 4.74
CA ALA A 17 15.44 -4.16 3.31
C ALA A 17 15.06 -2.85 2.58
N LEU A 18 14.06 -2.12 3.08
CA LEU A 18 13.65 -0.85 2.50
C LEU A 18 14.80 0.17 2.54
N TRP A 19 15.47 0.30 3.68
CA TRP A 19 16.63 1.22 3.82
C TRP A 19 17.84 0.74 3.01
N GLN A 20 18.07 -0.57 2.98
CA GLN A 20 19.19 -1.14 2.22
C GLN A 20 19.07 -0.92 0.72
N HIS A 21 17.85 -1.00 0.18
CA HIS A 21 17.57 -0.94 -1.25
C HIS A 21 16.95 0.40 -1.69
N GLN A 22 16.98 1.41 -0.83
CA GLN A 22 16.36 2.71 -1.13
C GLN A 22 16.91 3.35 -2.40
N GLN A 23 18.21 3.25 -2.65
CA GLN A 23 18.82 3.85 -3.83
C GLN A 23 18.32 3.19 -5.12
N GLU A 24 18.22 1.87 -5.12
CA GLU A 24 17.67 1.14 -6.26
C GLU A 24 16.22 1.53 -6.54
N MET A 25 15.44 1.74 -5.49
CA MET A 25 14.05 2.18 -5.61
C MET A 25 13.95 3.59 -6.17
N PHE A 26 14.80 4.53 -5.72
CA PHE A 26 14.85 5.88 -6.28
C PHE A 26 15.18 5.86 -7.77
N GLU A 27 16.16 5.05 -8.16
CA GLU A 27 16.54 4.91 -9.57
C GLU A 27 15.40 4.31 -10.41
N ALA A 28 14.70 3.32 -9.90
CA ALA A 28 13.57 2.68 -10.58
C ALA A 28 12.40 3.67 -10.76
N ILE A 29 12.12 4.48 -9.74
CA ILE A 29 11.08 5.53 -9.83
C ILE A 29 11.46 6.56 -10.91
N ALA A 30 12.70 7.02 -10.89
CA ALA A 30 13.17 8.01 -11.84
C ALA A 30 13.18 7.49 -13.29
N ALA A 31 13.44 6.19 -13.48
CA ALA A 31 13.47 5.54 -14.79
C ALA A 31 12.09 5.09 -15.28
N SER A 32 11.05 5.22 -14.48
CA SER A 32 9.71 4.72 -14.83
C SER A 32 9.15 5.44 -16.05
N LYS A 33 8.65 4.65 -17.01
CA LYS A 33 7.99 5.16 -18.21
C LYS A 33 6.46 5.16 -18.09
N ASN A 34 5.93 4.43 -17.14
CA ASN A 34 4.48 4.25 -16.96
C ASN A 34 3.88 5.26 -15.98
N LEU A 35 4.70 5.93 -15.16
CA LEU A 35 4.24 6.94 -14.23
C LEU A 35 4.34 8.34 -14.85
N PRO A 36 3.27 9.15 -14.73
CA PRO A 36 3.40 10.58 -14.99
C PRO A 36 4.49 11.19 -14.11
N LYS A 37 5.15 12.23 -14.59
CA LYS A 37 6.26 12.89 -13.87
C LYS A 37 5.86 13.37 -12.48
N GLU A 38 4.63 13.86 -12.32
CA GLU A 38 4.10 14.32 -11.03
C GLU A 38 3.99 13.18 -10.05
N ASP A 39 3.52 12.01 -10.50
CA ASP A 39 3.36 10.83 -9.65
C ASP A 39 4.72 10.24 -9.28
N ALA A 40 5.65 10.19 -10.21
CA ALA A 40 7.02 9.76 -9.95
C ALA A 40 7.69 10.66 -8.91
N HIS A 41 7.50 11.98 -9.04
CA HIS A 41 8.03 12.96 -8.08
C HIS A 41 7.42 12.73 -6.68
N ALA A 42 6.10 12.54 -6.60
CA ALA A 42 5.42 12.29 -5.34
C ALA A 42 5.90 11.01 -4.66
N LEU A 43 6.09 9.93 -5.43
CA LEU A 43 6.65 8.68 -4.90
C LEU A 43 8.08 8.86 -4.39
N GLY A 44 8.89 9.61 -5.11
CA GLY A 44 10.26 9.92 -4.70
C GLY A 44 10.31 10.69 -3.39
N ILE A 45 9.44 11.67 -3.21
CA ILE A 45 9.31 12.43 -1.97
C ILE A 45 8.87 11.52 -0.83
N PHE A 46 7.87 10.68 -1.06
CA PHE A 46 7.37 9.73 -0.07
C PHE A 46 8.48 8.78 0.40
N LEU A 47 9.23 8.20 -0.54
CA LEU A 47 10.34 7.30 -0.22
C LEU A 47 11.43 8.02 0.56
N ARG A 48 11.78 9.24 0.16
CA ARG A 48 12.77 10.05 0.85
C ARG A 48 12.36 10.33 2.28
N ASP A 49 11.13 10.79 2.49
CA ASP A 49 10.62 11.12 3.82
C ASP A 49 10.58 9.87 4.72
N LEU A 50 10.19 8.75 4.15
CA LEU A 50 10.15 7.48 4.88
C LEU A 50 11.55 7.02 5.28
N THR A 51 12.52 7.06 4.35
CA THR A 51 13.88 6.55 4.60
C THR A 51 14.77 7.52 5.37
N THR A 52 14.37 8.77 5.55
CA THR A 52 15.04 9.70 6.46
C THR A 52 14.57 9.54 7.92
N MET A 53 13.46 8.86 8.13
CA MET A 53 13.00 8.53 9.48
C MET A 53 13.86 7.44 10.11
N ASP A 54 13.94 7.44 11.45
CA ASP A 54 14.42 6.27 12.17
C ASP A 54 13.49 5.08 11.87
N PRO A 55 14.04 3.87 11.61
CA PRO A 55 13.19 2.71 11.29
C PRO A 55 12.10 2.42 12.32
N LEU A 56 12.37 2.59 13.61
CA LEU A 56 11.34 2.38 14.64
C LEU A 56 10.23 3.41 14.56
N ASP A 57 10.55 4.66 14.24
CA ASP A 57 9.56 5.72 14.07
C ASP A 57 8.71 5.47 12.82
N ALA A 58 9.33 5.03 11.73
CA ALA A 58 8.63 4.68 10.51
C ALA A 58 7.65 3.51 10.72
N GLN A 59 8.09 2.50 11.48
CA GLN A 59 7.25 1.34 11.83
C GLN A 59 6.08 1.75 12.72
N ALA A 60 6.32 2.61 13.69
CA ALA A 60 5.26 3.12 14.56
C ALA A 60 4.22 3.94 13.77
N GLN A 61 4.67 4.77 12.84
CA GLN A 61 3.79 5.54 11.96
C GLN A 61 2.95 4.61 11.07
N TYR A 62 3.55 3.57 10.53
CA TYR A 62 2.85 2.58 9.72
C TYR A 62 1.70 1.93 10.51
N SER A 63 2.00 1.46 11.72
CA SER A 63 1.00 0.82 12.58
C SER A 63 -0.12 1.81 12.95
N GLU A 64 0.22 3.07 13.19
CA GLU A 64 -0.75 4.12 13.47
C GLU A 64 -1.70 4.34 12.30
N LEU A 65 -1.19 4.30 11.07
CA LEU A 65 -1.98 4.55 9.87
C LEU A 65 -2.85 3.34 9.46
N PHE A 66 -2.32 2.14 9.54
CA PHE A 66 -2.92 0.96 8.89
C PHE A 66 -3.50 -0.08 9.86
N ASP A 67 -3.00 -0.15 11.09
CA ASP A 67 -3.36 -1.23 12.03
C ASP A 67 -4.43 -0.82 13.05
N ARG A 68 -4.91 0.42 12.99
CA ARG A 68 -5.91 0.93 13.93
C ARG A 68 -7.28 1.06 13.30
N GLY A 69 -7.94 -0.08 13.10
CA GLY A 69 -9.32 -0.13 12.66
C GLY A 69 -9.48 -0.41 11.17
N ARG A 70 -10.74 -0.62 10.78
CA ARG A 70 -11.10 -1.05 9.43
C ARG A 70 -10.99 0.05 8.39
N ALA A 71 -11.13 1.31 8.81
CA ALA A 71 -11.24 2.44 7.87
C ALA A 71 -10.02 2.56 6.95
N THR A 72 -8.84 2.25 7.45
CA THR A 72 -7.58 2.33 6.71
C THR A 72 -6.90 0.96 6.56
N SER A 73 -7.67 -0.12 6.65
CA SER A 73 -7.15 -1.48 6.46
C SER A 73 -6.60 -1.67 5.05
N LEU A 74 -5.49 -2.39 4.94
CA LEU A 74 -4.93 -2.81 3.66
C LEU A 74 -5.54 -4.12 3.16
N LEU A 75 -6.53 -4.67 3.85
CA LEU A 75 -7.30 -5.83 3.40
C LEU A 75 -8.45 -5.35 2.51
N LEU A 76 -8.35 -5.63 1.22
CA LEU A 76 -9.27 -5.10 0.20
C LEU A 76 -10.74 -5.47 0.48
N PHE A 77 -10.98 -6.70 0.93
CA PHE A 77 -12.35 -7.19 1.08
C PHE A 77 -13.07 -6.63 2.32
N GLU A 78 -12.34 -6.04 3.25
CA GLU A 78 -12.96 -5.32 4.37
C GLU A 78 -13.72 -4.07 3.90
N HIS A 79 -13.35 -3.52 2.75
CA HIS A 79 -13.99 -2.33 2.19
C HIS A 79 -15.16 -2.64 1.27
N VAL A 80 -15.35 -3.91 0.89
CA VAL A 80 -16.33 -4.32 -0.12
C VAL A 80 -17.39 -5.26 0.44
N HIS A 81 -16.98 -6.23 1.27
CA HIS A 81 -17.85 -7.28 1.77
C HIS A 81 -18.17 -7.08 3.25
N GLY A 82 -19.43 -6.72 3.54
CA GLY A 82 -19.90 -6.54 4.91
C GLY A 82 -20.06 -7.86 5.69
N GLU A 83 -20.38 -8.95 4.98
CA GLU A 83 -20.60 -10.26 5.60
C GLU A 83 -19.39 -11.17 5.45
N SER A 84 -19.08 -11.90 6.52
CA SER A 84 -17.93 -12.80 6.56
C SER A 84 -18.03 -13.95 5.55
N ARG A 85 -19.24 -14.37 5.21
CA ARG A 85 -19.49 -15.43 4.23
C ARG A 85 -19.06 -15.00 2.83
N ASP A 86 -19.44 -13.79 2.42
CA ASP A 86 -19.07 -13.22 1.13
C ASP A 86 -17.56 -12.99 1.05
N ARG A 87 -16.96 -12.53 2.14
CA ARG A 87 -15.52 -12.37 2.23
C ARG A 87 -14.78 -13.70 2.08
N GLY A 88 -15.29 -14.75 2.72
CA GLY A 88 -14.72 -16.09 2.64
C GLY A 88 -14.70 -16.61 1.20
N GLN A 89 -15.82 -16.45 0.47
CA GLN A 89 -15.91 -16.88 -0.92
C GLN A 89 -14.98 -16.06 -1.82
N ALA A 90 -14.95 -14.74 -1.64
CA ALA A 90 -14.04 -13.87 -2.39
C ALA A 90 -12.58 -14.24 -2.16
N MET A 91 -12.21 -14.62 -0.95
CA MET A 91 -10.88 -15.07 -0.59
C MET A 91 -10.50 -16.36 -1.32
N VAL A 92 -11.41 -17.32 -1.38
CA VAL A 92 -11.22 -18.58 -2.11
C VAL A 92 -11.02 -18.31 -3.60
N ASP A 93 -11.83 -17.44 -4.17
CA ASP A 93 -11.75 -17.08 -5.59
C ASP A 93 -10.42 -16.41 -5.92
N LEU A 94 -9.95 -15.51 -5.05
CA LEU A 94 -8.68 -14.81 -5.22
C LEU A 94 -7.50 -15.78 -5.12
N LEU A 95 -7.53 -16.70 -4.16
CA LEU A 95 -6.51 -17.75 -4.04
C LEU A 95 -6.42 -18.60 -5.30
N ALA A 96 -7.57 -18.96 -5.88
CA ALA A 96 -7.61 -19.71 -7.12
C ALA A 96 -6.97 -18.93 -8.28
N GLN A 97 -7.19 -17.62 -8.36
CA GLN A 97 -6.53 -16.77 -9.36
C GLN A 97 -5.02 -16.77 -9.19
N TYR A 98 -4.53 -16.65 -7.95
CA TYR A 98 -3.09 -16.70 -7.67
C TYR A 98 -2.48 -18.03 -8.12
N GLU A 99 -3.13 -19.14 -7.79
CA GLU A 99 -2.67 -20.49 -8.16
C GLU A 99 -2.65 -20.69 -9.67
N GLN A 100 -3.65 -20.17 -10.40
CA GLN A 100 -3.69 -20.26 -11.86
C GLN A 100 -2.49 -19.57 -12.52
N HIS A 101 -1.92 -18.55 -11.86
CA HIS A 101 -0.76 -17.83 -12.36
C HIS A 101 0.54 -18.29 -11.71
N GLY A 102 0.53 -19.44 -11.03
CA GLY A 102 1.72 -20.06 -10.46
C GLY A 102 2.20 -19.42 -9.16
N LEU A 103 1.36 -18.59 -8.54
CA LEU A 103 1.69 -17.97 -7.25
C LEU A 103 1.21 -18.83 -6.10
N GLN A 104 2.15 -19.26 -5.27
CA GLN A 104 1.85 -19.92 -4.00
C GLN A 104 2.06 -18.91 -2.87
N LEU A 105 1.07 -18.86 -1.97
CA LEU A 105 1.15 -17.98 -0.80
C LEU A 105 2.07 -18.61 0.25
N ASN A 106 3.27 -18.05 0.39
CA ASN A 106 4.18 -18.34 1.50
C ASN A 106 4.07 -17.29 2.61
N SER A 107 3.16 -16.33 2.44
CA SER A 107 2.98 -15.22 3.35
C SER A 107 2.01 -15.57 4.46
N ARG A 108 2.21 -15.00 5.65
CA ARG A 108 1.25 -15.03 6.74
C ARG A 108 0.07 -14.08 6.51
N GLU A 109 0.19 -13.23 5.49
CA GLU A 109 -0.85 -12.28 5.12
C GLU A 109 -2.01 -12.97 4.41
N LEU A 110 -3.20 -12.40 4.52
CA LEU A 110 -4.37 -12.86 3.80
C LEU A 110 -4.24 -12.55 2.31
N PRO A 111 -4.88 -13.34 1.43
CA PRO A 111 -4.78 -13.15 -0.02
C PRO A 111 -5.15 -11.75 -0.51
N ASP A 112 -6.08 -11.07 0.17
CA ASP A 112 -6.56 -9.73 -0.22
C ASP A 112 -5.72 -8.59 0.36
N HIS A 113 -4.59 -8.89 0.98
CA HIS A 113 -3.64 -7.86 1.43
C HIS A 113 -3.16 -7.06 0.23
N LEU A 114 -3.39 -5.76 0.22
CA LEU A 114 -3.13 -4.91 -0.95
C LEU A 114 -1.70 -5.02 -1.49
N PRO A 115 -0.65 -4.97 -0.67
CA PRO A 115 0.72 -5.15 -1.20
C PRO A 115 0.90 -6.46 -1.95
N LEU A 116 0.32 -7.54 -1.45
CA LEU A 116 0.38 -8.86 -2.11
C LEU A 116 -0.37 -8.85 -3.44
N TYR A 117 -1.55 -8.25 -3.48
CA TYR A 117 -2.33 -8.14 -4.71
C TYR A 117 -1.59 -7.33 -5.78
N LEU A 118 -0.95 -6.23 -5.41
CA LEU A 118 -0.15 -5.42 -6.32
C LEU A 118 1.06 -6.21 -6.85
N GLU A 119 1.71 -6.99 -6.00
CA GLU A 119 2.81 -7.86 -6.39
C GLU A 119 2.35 -8.92 -7.39
N TYR A 120 1.17 -9.48 -7.18
CA TYR A 120 0.53 -10.38 -8.14
C TYR A 120 0.28 -9.70 -9.49
N LEU A 121 -0.33 -8.51 -9.48
CA LEU A 121 -0.57 -7.76 -10.72
C LEU A 121 0.73 -7.43 -11.47
N ALA A 122 1.81 -7.19 -10.74
CA ALA A 122 3.11 -6.87 -11.33
C ALA A 122 3.66 -8.00 -12.21
N GLN A 123 3.24 -9.24 -11.96
CA GLN A 123 3.68 -10.42 -12.71
C GLN A 123 2.82 -10.72 -13.94
N LEU A 124 1.68 -10.05 -14.07
CA LEU A 124 0.76 -10.25 -15.18
C LEU A 124 1.18 -9.40 -16.39
N PRO A 125 0.72 -9.78 -17.62
CA PRO A 125 0.82 -8.88 -18.77
C PRO A 125 0.21 -7.51 -18.43
N GLN A 126 0.75 -6.45 -19.02
CA GLN A 126 0.35 -5.07 -18.69
C GLN A 126 -1.16 -4.84 -18.81
N SER A 127 -1.79 -5.39 -19.85
CA SER A 127 -3.24 -5.25 -20.04
C SER A 127 -4.04 -5.86 -18.90
N GLU A 128 -3.63 -7.03 -18.41
CA GLU A 128 -4.30 -7.71 -17.30
C GLU A 128 -4.03 -6.99 -15.97
N ALA A 129 -2.82 -6.48 -15.78
CA ALA A 129 -2.48 -5.68 -14.60
C ALA A 129 -3.34 -4.41 -14.52
N VAL A 130 -3.53 -3.72 -15.64
CA VAL A 130 -4.38 -2.54 -15.72
C VAL A 130 -5.84 -2.86 -15.38
N GLU A 131 -6.35 -3.98 -15.90
CA GLU A 131 -7.71 -4.42 -15.56
C GLU A 131 -7.86 -4.70 -14.05
N GLY A 132 -6.89 -5.37 -13.46
CA GLY A 132 -6.89 -5.62 -12.02
C GLY A 132 -6.85 -4.32 -11.21
N LEU A 133 -6.09 -3.32 -11.64
CA LEU A 133 -6.06 -2.01 -11.00
C LEU A 133 -7.39 -1.28 -11.12
N LYS A 134 -8.06 -1.37 -12.27
CA LYS A 134 -9.39 -0.79 -12.45
C LYS A 134 -10.42 -1.40 -11.50
N ASP A 135 -10.32 -2.71 -11.27
CA ASP A 135 -11.23 -3.43 -10.37
C ASP A 135 -11.13 -2.92 -8.93
N ILE A 136 -9.95 -2.53 -8.49
CA ILE A 136 -9.74 -2.03 -7.12
C ILE A 136 -9.67 -0.51 -7.01
N ALA A 137 -9.78 0.21 -8.12
CA ALA A 137 -9.66 1.68 -8.11
C ALA A 137 -10.63 2.37 -7.13
N PRO A 138 -11.92 1.96 -7.02
CA PRO A 138 -12.81 2.57 -6.03
C PRO A 138 -12.35 2.36 -4.59
N ILE A 139 -11.78 1.19 -4.29
CA ILE A 139 -11.23 0.89 -2.96
C ILE A 139 -10.02 1.77 -2.68
N LEU A 140 -9.13 1.92 -3.65
CA LEU A 140 -7.93 2.75 -3.53
C LEU A 140 -8.29 4.21 -3.30
N ALA A 141 -9.29 4.73 -4.00
CA ALA A 141 -9.77 6.09 -3.84
C ALA A 141 -10.33 6.33 -2.42
N LEU A 142 -11.14 5.38 -1.94
CA LEU A 142 -11.70 5.44 -0.58
C LEU A 142 -10.62 5.39 0.48
N LEU A 143 -9.67 4.48 0.34
CA LEU A 143 -8.54 4.33 1.27
C LEU A 143 -7.68 5.59 1.28
N SER A 144 -7.37 6.14 0.12
CA SER A 144 -6.60 7.38 -0.01
C SER A 144 -7.27 8.54 0.73
N ALA A 145 -8.59 8.72 0.54
CA ALA A 145 -9.35 9.77 1.21
C ALA A 145 -9.32 9.59 2.74
N ARG A 146 -9.46 8.37 3.23
CA ARG A 146 -9.43 8.07 4.66
C ARG A 146 -8.05 8.31 5.28
N LEU A 147 -6.98 7.97 4.55
CA LEU A 147 -5.61 8.23 5.00
C LEU A 147 -5.34 9.73 5.07
N GLN A 148 -5.78 10.50 4.09
CA GLN A 148 -5.66 11.97 4.10
C GLN A 148 -6.38 12.59 5.29
N GLN A 149 -7.57 12.11 5.62
CA GLN A 149 -8.31 12.57 6.79
C GLN A 149 -7.57 12.24 8.08
N ARG A 150 -6.97 11.06 8.19
CA ARG A 150 -6.22 10.64 9.37
C ARG A 150 -4.96 11.49 9.56
N GLU A 151 -4.21 11.76 8.50
CA GLU A 151 -3.04 12.64 8.53
C GLU A 151 -3.43 14.06 8.93
N SER A 152 -4.50 14.59 8.37
CA SER A 152 -5.01 15.93 8.68
C SER A 152 -5.38 16.07 10.15
N ARG A 153 -6.03 15.06 10.73
CA ARG A 153 -6.36 15.04 12.16
C ARG A 153 -5.11 14.98 13.03
N SER A 154 -4.13 14.18 12.63
CA SER A 154 -2.86 14.04 13.34
C SER A 154 -2.12 15.38 13.39
N VAL A 155 -2.01 16.09 12.27
CA VAL A 155 -1.40 17.41 12.17
C VAL A 155 -2.15 18.41 13.04
N SER A 156 -3.49 18.46 12.95
CA SER A 156 -4.31 19.35 13.76
C SER A 156 -4.15 19.11 15.25
N TYR A 157 -4.12 17.84 15.67
CA TYR A 157 -3.93 17.47 17.07
C TYR A 157 -2.55 17.89 17.58
N THR A 158 -1.51 17.67 16.78
CA THR A 158 -0.13 18.07 17.12
C THR A 158 -0.03 19.59 17.26
N HIS A 159 -0.65 20.34 16.36
CA HIS A 159 -0.68 21.80 16.42
C HIS A 159 -1.37 22.30 17.69
N LEU A 160 -2.55 21.77 18.01
CA LEU A 160 -3.29 22.12 19.22
C LEU A 160 -2.50 21.81 20.49
N ARG A 161 -1.78 20.69 20.51
CA ARG A 161 -0.94 20.30 21.64
C ARG A 161 0.24 21.25 21.81
N ALA A 162 0.87 21.67 20.72
CA ALA A 162 1.96 22.64 20.74
C ALA A 162 1.51 24.00 21.25
N THR A 163 0.32 24.46 20.83
CA THR A 163 -0.22 25.75 21.29
C THR A 163 -0.64 25.75 22.77
N ARG A 164 -1.00 24.58 23.32
CA ARG A 164 -1.35 24.48 24.76
C ARG A 164 -0.14 24.54 25.68
N HIS A 165 1.05 24.27 25.21
CA HIS A 165 2.28 24.28 25.98
C HIS A 165 3.11 25.54 25.80
N SER A 166 2.65 26.46 24.98
CA SER A 166 3.21 27.80 24.84
C SER A 166 2.40 28.79 25.61
#